data_299903e325a5b10aa86387405eed076f
#
_entry.id   299903e325a5b10aa86387405eed076f
#
_cell.length_a   1.000
_cell.length_b   1.000
_cell.length_c   1.000
_cell.angle_alpha   90.00
_cell.angle_beta   90.00
_cell.angle_gamma   90.00
#
_symmetry.space_group_name_H-M   'P 1'
#
loop_
_entity.id
_entity.type
_entity.pdbx_description
1 polymer ?
#
loop_
_entity_poly.entity_id
_entity_poly.type
_entity_poly.pdbx_seq_one_letter_code
_entity_poly.pdbx_strand_id
1 'polypeptide(L)'
;EEYPDLNPEYDFNQIDAAPEEQQRGITINIAHIEYQTAERHYAHVDCPGHADFVKNMITGAAQMDGAILVVAATDGPMAQTREHVLLARQVGVPKILVALNKCDMVDDDELIELVEEEVRDLLDENGFDRDCPVIHVSRLRRTAR
;
A
#
# COMPACT_ATOMS: atom_id res chain seq x y z
N GLU A 1 8.79 11.23 -8.72
CA GLU A 1 9.57 11.95 -9.76
C GLU A 1 10.61 12.94 -9.19
N GLU A 2 10.92 12.82 -7.90
CA GLU A 2 11.93 13.69 -7.25
C GLU A 2 13.36 13.30 -7.64
N TYR A 3 13.56 12.07 -8.11
CA TYR A 3 14.87 11.53 -8.51
C TYR A 3 14.75 10.76 -9.85
N PRO A 4 14.44 11.41 -10.97
CA PRO A 4 14.20 10.74 -12.24
C PRO A 4 15.45 10.05 -12.81
N ASP A 5 16.63 10.60 -12.55
CA ASP A 5 17.90 10.04 -13.02
C ASP A 5 18.30 8.74 -12.32
N LEU A 6 17.72 8.47 -11.15
CA LEU A 6 18.01 7.29 -10.33
C LEU A 6 16.94 6.19 -10.44
N ASN A 7 15.76 6.56 -10.93
CA ASN A 7 14.61 5.65 -10.97
C ASN A 7 14.01 5.63 -12.37
N PRO A 8 13.98 4.45 -13.03
CA PRO A 8 13.26 4.33 -14.30
C PRO A 8 11.77 4.61 -14.09
N GLU A 9 11.15 5.30 -15.04
CA GLU A 9 9.70 5.44 -15.06
C GLU A 9 9.09 4.08 -15.42
N TYR A 10 8.30 3.53 -14.51
CA TYR A 10 7.47 2.37 -14.78
C TYR A 10 6.06 2.82 -15.14
N ASP A 11 5.59 2.45 -16.33
CA ASP A 11 4.17 2.54 -16.65
C ASP A 11 3.41 1.40 -15.94
N PHE A 12 2.13 1.60 -15.65
CA PHE A 12 1.26 0.61 -15.00
C PHE A 12 1.35 -0.77 -15.70
N ASN A 13 1.39 -0.78 -17.02
CA ASN A 13 1.52 -2.01 -17.81
C ASN A 13 2.90 -2.70 -17.71
N GLN A 14 3.90 -2.02 -17.17
CA GLN A 14 5.23 -2.60 -16.94
C GLN A 14 5.34 -3.23 -15.55
N ILE A 15 4.52 -2.76 -14.62
CA ILE A 15 4.40 -3.33 -13.27
C ILE A 15 3.61 -4.63 -13.33
N ASP A 16 2.48 -4.62 -14.03
CA ASP A 16 1.65 -5.79 -14.30
C ASP A 16 2.10 -6.41 -15.64
N ALA A 17 3.14 -7.22 -15.59
CA ALA A 17 3.83 -7.71 -16.78
C ALA A 17 3.11 -8.86 -17.52
N ALA A 18 2.18 -9.56 -16.86
CA ALA A 18 1.44 -10.65 -17.48
C ALA A 18 0.27 -10.13 -18.32
N PRO A 19 0.03 -10.71 -19.53
CA PRO A 19 -1.09 -10.28 -20.38
C PRO A 19 -2.46 -10.33 -19.71
N GLU A 20 -2.66 -11.29 -18.81
CA GLU A 20 -3.90 -11.44 -18.05
C GLU A 20 -4.05 -10.34 -16.99
N GLU A 21 -2.97 -9.88 -16.37
CA GLU A 21 -2.94 -8.78 -15.43
C GLU A 21 -3.35 -7.47 -16.10
N GLN A 22 -2.80 -7.20 -17.28
CA GLN A 22 -3.11 -6.01 -18.08
C GLN A 22 -4.57 -5.94 -18.51
N GLN A 23 -5.16 -7.08 -18.88
CA GLN A 23 -6.57 -7.14 -19.28
C GLN A 23 -7.55 -6.92 -18.13
N ARG A 24 -7.20 -7.41 -16.94
CA ARG A 24 -8.08 -7.34 -15.77
C ARG A 24 -7.81 -6.12 -14.90
N GLY A 25 -6.65 -5.46 -15.07
CA GLY A 25 -6.22 -4.33 -14.26
C GLY A 25 -5.99 -4.71 -12.79
N ILE A 26 -5.59 -5.95 -12.53
CA ILE A 26 -5.27 -6.50 -11.21
C ILE A 26 -3.93 -7.23 -11.28
N THR A 27 -3.17 -7.18 -10.20
CA THR A 27 -1.91 -7.91 -10.06
C THR A 27 -2.21 -9.39 -9.78
N ILE A 28 -1.68 -10.30 -10.60
CA ILE A 28 -1.84 -11.75 -10.45
C ILE A 28 -0.58 -12.39 -9.85
N ASN A 29 0.60 -11.87 -10.21
CA ASN A 29 1.87 -12.33 -9.68
C ASN A 29 2.48 -11.30 -8.72
N ILE A 30 3.36 -11.76 -7.83
CA ILE A 30 4.12 -10.87 -6.95
C ILE A 30 4.99 -9.96 -7.81
N ALA A 31 4.76 -8.65 -7.69
CA ALA A 31 5.58 -7.65 -8.36
C ALA A 31 6.70 -7.18 -7.44
N HIS A 32 7.92 -7.14 -7.97
CA HIS A 32 9.09 -6.58 -7.30
C HIS A 32 9.55 -5.34 -8.05
N ILE A 33 9.55 -4.21 -7.37
CA ILE A 33 9.96 -2.92 -7.92
C ILE A 33 11.06 -2.36 -7.04
N GLU A 34 12.14 -1.91 -7.67
CA GLU A 34 13.23 -1.26 -6.97
C GLU A 34 13.28 0.22 -7.33
N TYR A 35 13.52 1.06 -6.36
CA TYR A 35 13.71 2.50 -6.54
C TYR A 35 14.66 3.05 -5.47
N GLN A 36 15.19 4.22 -5.70
CA GLN A 36 16.17 4.79 -4.80
C GLN A 36 16.06 6.32 -4.69
N THR A 37 16.46 6.80 -3.54
CA THR A 37 16.74 8.21 -3.28
C THR A 37 18.26 8.42 -3.25
N ALA A 38 18.70 9.65 -3.05
CA ALA A 38 20.14 9.93 -2.89
C ALA A 38 20.78 9.18 -1.70
N GLU A 39 19.97 8.79 -0.71
CA GLU A 39 20.45 8.23 0.56
C GLU A 39 20.10 6.74 0.76
N ARG A 40 19.08 6.22 0.05
CA ARG A 40 18.58 4.88 0.31
C ARG A 40 18.02 4.19 -0.94
N HIS A 41 18.30 2.89 -1.03
CA HIS A 41 17.69 1.97 -1.99
C HIS A 41 16.49 1.26 -1.35
N TYR A 42 15.41 1.13 -2.10
CA TYR A 42 14.17 0.48 -1.67
C TYR A 42 13.82 -0.67 -2.61
N ALA A 43 13.38 -1.77 -2.04
CA ALA A 43 12.73 -2.85 -2.76
C ALA A 43 11.26 -2.90 -2.32
N HIS A 44 10.36 -2.76 -3.26
CA HIS A 44 8.92 -2.78 -3.03
C HIS A 44 8.36 -4.10 -3.52
N VAL A 45 7.59 -4.77 -2.67
CA VAL A 45 6.94 -6.04 -3.00
C VAL A 45 5.43 -5.83 -2.96
N ASP A 46 4.78 -6.02 -4.09
CA ASP A 46 3.32 -6.00 -4.21
C ASP A 46 2.80 -7.42 -4.33
N CYS A 47 1.92 -7.81 -3.42
CA CYS A 47 1.35 -9.16 -3.35
C CYS A 47 -0.07 -9.15 -3.92
N PRO A 48 -0.38 -10.00 -4.91
CA PRO A 48 -1.73 -10.09 -5.45
C PRO A 48 -2.66 -10.78 -4.46
N GLY A 49 -3.76 -10.11 -4.14
CA GLY A 49 -4.85 -10.66 -3.35
C GLY A 49 -4.48 -11.10 -1.92
N HIS A 50 -5.53 -11.42 -1.16
CA HIS A 50 -5.42 -11.77 0.26
C HIS A 50 -4.70 -13.10 0.52
N ALA A 51 -5.00 -14.14 -0.25
CA ALA A 51 -4.44 -15.47 -0.01
C ALA A 51 -2.92 -15.52 -0.23
N ASP A 52 -2.44 -14.84 -1.27
CA ASP A 52 -1.01 -14.78 -1.56
C ASP A 52 -0.26 -13.90 -0.58
N PHE A 53 -0.88 -12.80 -0.12
CA PHE A 53 -0.36 -11.98 0.96
C PHE A 53 -0.16 -12.82 2.23
N VAL A 54 -1.20 -13.55 2.68
CA VAL A 54 -1.14 -14.40 3.87
C VAL A 54 -0.06 -15.46 3.73
N LYS A 55 0.01 -16.14 2.58
CA LYS A 55 1.03 -17.16 2.31
C LYS A 55 2.44 -16.61 2.40
N ASN A 56 2.71 -15.47 1.76
CA ASN A 56 4.03 -14.84 1.78
C ASN A 56 4.45 -14.39 3.17
N MET A 57 3.52 -13.86 3.94
CA MET A 57 3.77 -13.43 5.31
C MET A 57 4.08 -14.61 6.24
N ILE A 58 3.34 -15.72 6.14
CA ILE A 58 3.53 -16.90 6.98
C ILE A 58 4.83 -17.63 6.64
N THR A 59 5.19 -17.71 5.38
CA THR A 59 6.41 -18.43 4.95
C THR A 59 7.69 -17.65 5.23
N GLY A 60 7.59 -16.41 5.71
CA GLY A 60 8.75 -15.56 5.97
C GLY A 60 9.52 -15.18 4.70
N ALA A 61 8.88 -15.35 3.54
CA ALA A 61 9.49 -15.04 2.24
C ALA A 61 9.77 -13.54 2.07
N ALA A 62 9.19 -12.71 2.91
CA ALA A 62 9.43 -11.28 2.92
C ALA A 62 9.82 -10.82 4.34
N GLN A 63 11.11 -10.66 4.59
CA GLN A 63 11.55 -9.79 5.67
C GLN A 63 11.30 -8.35 5.24
N MET A 64 10.37 -7.68 5.89
CA MET A 64 9.99 -6.31 5.57
C MET A 64 10.44 -5.36 6.66
N ASP A 65 11.09 -4.26 6.26
CA ASP A 65 11.44 -3.15 7.16
C ASP A 65 10.25 -2.23 7.43
N GLY A 66 9.21 -2.33 6.62
CA GLY A 66 7.96 -1.59 6.77
C GLY A 66 6.90 -2.09 5.80
N ALA A 67 5.67 -1.67 6.00
CA ALA A 67 4.55 -1.96 5.11
C ALA A 67 3.79 -0.70 4.72
N ILE A 68 3.24 -0.70 3.53
CA ILE A 68 2.29 0.30 3.05
C ILE A 68 0.90 -0.34 3.09
N LEU A 69 0.06 0.11 4.00
CA LEU A 69 -1.33 -0.31 4.08
C LEU A 69 -2.18 0.53 3.12
N VAL A 70 -2.75 -0.10 2.12
CA VAL A 70 -3.63 0.58 1.16
C VAL A 70 -5.09 0.39 1.58
N VAL A 71 -5.78 1.50 1.81
CA VAL A 71 -7.21 1.53 2.18
C VAL A 71 -7.94 2.44 1.21
N ALA A 72 -9.09 2.01 0.71
CA ALA A 72 -9.95 2.87 -0.11
C ALA A 72 -10.74 3.84 0.78
N ALA A 73 -10.65 5.13 0.50
CA ALA A 73 -11.39 6.16 1.23
C ALA A 73 -12.93 5.99 1.09
N THR A 74 -13.37 5.35 0.00
CA THR A 74 -14.78 5.06 -0.24
C THR A 74 -15.37 3.99 0.68
N ASP A 75 -14.53 3.06 1.17
CA ASP A 75 -15.00 1.86 1.88
C ASP A 75 -14.52 1.82 3.34
N GLY A 76 -13.43 2.53 3.64
CA GLY A 76 -12.76 2.45 4.94
C GLY A 76 -12.07 1.09 5.20
N PRO A 77 -11.64 0.84 6.43
CA PRO A 77 -11.00 -0.42 6.80
C PRO A 77 -12.02 -1.56 6.85
N MET A 78 -11.89 -2.53 5.94
CA MET A 78 -12.75 -3.71 5.84
C MET A 78 -12.16 -4.90 6.62
N ALA A 79 -12.86 -6.02 6.63
CA ALA A 79 -12.43 -7.24 7.33
C ALA A 79 -11.03 -7.71 6.92
N GLN A 80 -10.73 -7.71 5.62
CA GLN A 80 -9.40 -8.06 5.11
C GLN A 80 -8.31 -7.08 5.56
N THR A 81 -8.62 -5.79 5.63
CA THR A 81 -7.69 -4.77 6.14
C THR A 81 -7.29 -5.09 7.58
N ARG A 82 -8.25 -5.47 8.42
CA ARG A 82 -8.02 -5.87 9.81
C ARG A 82 -7.14 -7.11 9.92
N GLU A 83 -7.39 -8.11 9.08
CA GLU A 83 -6.56 -9.32 9.02
C GLU A 83 -5.13 -9.01 8.56
N HIS A 84 -4.95 -8.14 7.58
CA HIS A 84 -3.63 -7.73 7.09
C HIS A 84 -2.82 -7.02 8.18
N VAL A 85 -3.44 -6.11 8.93
CA VAL A 85 -2.78 -5.40 10.04
C VAL A 85 -2.40 -6.36 11.15
N LEU A 86 -3.31 -7.25 11.54
CA LEU A 86 -3.04 -8.28 12.55
C LEU A 86 -1.87 -9.18 12.14
N LEU A 87 -1.87 -9.65 10.89
CA LEU A 87 -0.82 -10.50 10.37
C LEU A 87 0.53 -9.78 10.29
N ALA A 88 0.55 -8.53 9.83
CA ALA A 88 1.74 -7.70 9.82
C ALA A 88 2.35 -7.57 11.23
N ARG A 89 1.50 -7.43 12.24
CA ARG A 89 1.94 -7.41 13.65
C ARG A 89 2.53 -8.75 14.08
N GLN A 90 1.88 -9.86 13.74
CA GLN A 90 2.33 -11.20 14.13
C GLN A 90 3.67 -11.58 13.51
N VAL A 91 3.94 -11.18 12.28
CA VAL A 91 5.22 -11.45 11.61
C VAL A 91 6.31 -10.42 11.94
N GLY A 92 6.00 -9.43 12.75
CA GLY A 92 6.98 -8.48 13.27
C GLY A 92 7.34 -7.34 12.33
N VAL A 93 6.44 -6.91 11.45
CA VAL A 93 6.63 -5.68 10.66
C VAL A 93 6.78 -4.49 11.61
N PRO A 94 7.91 -3.77 11.59
CA PRO A 94 8.18 -2.76 12.60
C PRO A 94 7.42 -1.45 12.42
N LYS A 95 7.08 -1.10 11.17
CA LYS A 95 6.42 0.17 10.83
C LYS A 95 5.39 -0.01 9.74
N ILE A 96 4.29 0.74 9.85
CA ILE A 96 3.27 0.88 8.80
C ILE A 96 3.14 2.36 8.44
N LEU A 97 2.96 2.62 7.15
CA LEU A 97 2.41 3.87 6.64
C LEU A 97 1.12 3.55 5.87
N VAL A 98 0.24 4.52 5.76
CA VAL A 98 -1.08 4.34 5.12
C VAL A 98 -1.14 5.12 3.81
N ALA A 99 -1.57 4.45 2.75
CA ALA A 99 -2.00 5.09 1.52
C ALA A 99 -3.53 5.03 1.44
N LEU A 100 -4.18 6.16 1.69
CA LEU A 100 -5.62 6.31 1.59
C LEU A 100 -5.98 6.59 0.14
N ASN A 101 -6.41 5.55 -0.58
CA ASN A 101 -6.63 5.58 -2.02
C ASN A 101 -8.07 5.99 -2.37
N LYS A 102 -8.29 6.39 -3.63
CA LYS A 102 -9.58 6.82 -4.15
C LYS A 102 -10.16 8.07 -3.47
N CYS A 103 -9.32 8.94 -2.92
CA CYS A 103 -9.77 10.18 -2.29
C CYS A 103 -10.49 11.11 -3.29
N ASP A 104 -10.22 10.99 -4.59
CA ASP A 104 -10.93 11.71 -5.66
C ASP A 104 -12.38 11.27 -5.87
N MET A 105 -12.77 10.12 -5.32
CA MET A 105 -14.14 9.59 -5.39
C MET A 105 -15.00 9.97 -4.18
N VAL A 106 -14.45 10.67 -3.20
CA VAL A 106 -15.14 11.15 -2.01
C VAL A 106 -15.18 12.67 -2.06
N ASP A 107 -16.38 13.24 -2.17
CA ASP A 107 -16.59 14.67 -2.30
C ASP A 107 -16.61 15.41 -0.94
N ASP A 108 -16.62 14.66 0.15
CA ASP A 108 -16.72 15.19 1.51
C ASP A 108 -15.42 14.93 2.28
N ASP A 109 -14.70 15.97 2.60
CA ASP A 109 -13.44 15.90 3.34
C ASP A 109 -13.65 15.36 4.76
N GLU A 110 -14.81 15.58 5.39
CA GLU A 110 -15.13 15.05 6.72
C GLU A 110 -15.22 13.52 6.70
N LEU A 111 -15.70 12.93 5.59
CA LEU A 111 -15.72 11.48 5.44
C LEU A 111 -14.32 10.90 5.27
N ILE A 112 -13.44 11.60 4.58
CA ILE A 112 -12.03 11.19 4.45
C ILE A 112 -11.35 11.21 5.81
N GLU A 113 -11.54 12.27 6.60
CA GLU A 113 -11.01 12.38 7.96
C GLU A 113 -11.53 11.26 8.87
N LEU A 114 -12.83 10.93 8.77
CA LEU A 114 -13.43 9.84 9.54
C LEU A 114 -12.78 8.48 9.21
N VAL A 115 -12.59 8.19 7.93
CA VAL A 115 -11.91 6.95 7.49
C VAL A 115 -10.46 6.92 7.96
N GLU A 116 -9.77 8.06 7.92
CA GLU A 116 -8.40 8.17 8.43
C GLU A 116 -8.35 7.84 9.93
N GLU A 117 -9.26 8.38 10.73
CA GLU A 117 -9.35 8.09 12.16
C GLU A 117 -9.65 6.60 12.43
N GLU A 118 -10.56 5.99 11.68
CA GLU A 118 -10.84 4.55 11.81
C GLU A 118 -9.60 3.67 11.51
N VAL A 119 -8.80 4.06 10.53
CA VAL A 119 -7.55 3.36 10.22
C VAL A 119 -6.52 3.55 11.32
N ARG A 120 -6.40 4.75 11.87
CA ARG A 120 -5.50 5.06 12.99
C ARG A 120 -5.87 4.26 14.23
N ASP A 121 -7.16 4.16 14.55
CA ASP A 121 -7.65 3.34 15.65
C ASP A 121 -7.31 1.87 15.45
N LEU A 122 -7.52 1.34 14.24
CA LEU A 122 -7.16 -0.04 13.90
C LEU A 122 -5.66 -0.32 14.09
N LEU A 123 -4.80 0.61 13.69
CA LEU A 123 -3.35 0.47 13.85
C LEU A 123 -2.95 0.49 15.33
N ASP A 124 -3.51 1.41 16.12
CA ASP A 124 -3.26 1.53 17.57
C ASP A 124 -3.70 0.28 18.32
N GLU A 125 -4.89 -0.25 18.02
CA GLU A 125 -5.40 -1.50 18.60
C GLU A 125 -4.46 -2.70 18.36
N ASN A 126 -3.72 -2.69 17.26
CA ASN A 126 -2.75 -3.73 16.90
C ASN A 126 -1.30 -3.39 17.32
N GLY A 127 -1.10 -2.31 18.06
CA GLY A 127 0.19 -1.91 18.62
C GLY A 127 1.14 -1.26 17.61
N PHE A 128 0.62 -0.70 16.52
CA PHE A 128 1.35 0.19 15.64
C PHE A 128 1.19 1.65 16.09
N ASP A 129 2.06 2.50 15.55
CA ASP A 129 2.03 3.93 15.84
C ASP A 129 0.78 4.58 15.22
N ARG A 130 -0.09 5.15 16.08
CA ARG A 130 -1.26 5.90 15.65
C ARG A 130 -0.90 7.12 14.81
N ASP A 131 0.25 7.74 15.08
CA ASP A 131 0.73 8.94 14.40
C ASP A 131 1.52 8.63 13.13
N CYS A 132 1.41 7.40 12.61
CA CYS A 132 2.04 7.03 11.37
C CYS A 132 1.61 7.93 10.19
N PRO A 133 2.46 8.11 9.17
CA PRO A 133 2.09 8.88 8.00
C PRO A 133 0.88 8.30 7.28
N VAL A 134 -0.12 9.14 6.99
CA VAL A 134 -1.27 8.83 6.12
C VAL A 134 -1.18 9.73 4.90
N ILE A 135 -1.12 9.12 3.72
CA ILE A 135 -0.97 9.82 2.45
C ILE A 135 -2.24 9.63 1.64
N HIS A 136 -2.88 10.73 1.27
CA HIS A 136 -4.05 10.70 0.38
C HIS A 136 -3.59 10.54 -1.06
N VAL A 137 -4.05 9.49 -1.71
CA VAL A 137 -3.66 9.15 -3.08
C VAL A 137 -4.87 8.95 -3.98
N SER A 138 -4.66 9.20 -5.29
CA SER A 138 -5.65 8.96 -6.32
C SER A 138 -4.94 8.51 -7.60
N ARG A 139 -5.47 7.47 -8.24
CA ARG A 139 -4.96 7.00 -9.53
C ARG A 139 -5.18 8.01 -10.66
N LEU A 140 -6.26 8.81 -10.57
CA LEU A 140 -6.67 9.75 -11.63
C LEU A 140 -6.02 11.12 -11.54
N ARG A 141 -5.57 11.52 -10.36
CA ARG A 141 -4.84 12.78 -10.18
C ARG A 141 -3.34 12.54 -10.29
N ARG A 142 -2.84 12.38 -11.50
CA ARG A 142 -1.48 12.83 -11.81
C ARG A 142 -1.52 14.35 -11.67
N THR A 143 -1.14 14.88 -10.53
CA THR A 143 -0.88 16.31 -10.41
C THR A 143 0.27 16.62 -11.33
N ALA A 144 -0.08 17.18 -12.50
CA ALA A 144 0.86 17.97 -13.28
C ALA A 144 1.35 19.10 -12.37
N ARG A 145 2.60 19.07 -11.98
CA ARG A 145 3.41 20.25 -11.63
C ARG A 145 4.76 20.09 -12.23
#